data_d3433cd2da96ee686aa7c5c21039ff48
#
_entry.id   d3433cd2da96ee686aa7c5c21039ff48
#
_cell.length_a   1.000
_cell.length_b   1.000
_cell.length_c   1.000
_cell.angle_alpha   90.00
_cell.angle_beta   90.00
_cell.angle_gamma   90.00
#
_symmetry.space_group_name_H-M   'P 1'
#
loop_
_entity.id
_entity.type
_entity.pdbx_description
1 polymer ?
#
loop_
_entity_poly.entity_id
_entity_poly.type
_entity_poly.pdbx_seq_one_letter_code
_entity_poly.pdbx_strand_id
1 'polypeptide(L)'
;ACDVPDYGDAREVLHAQPVNFALDHRTGLNDPRGQLGNELAVDMHMLTVDGVAIQNLAHCIKRCDLELAGLASSAYVSGISALVEDEQELGAACIDLGGGSAGISVFIKKHMIYADSVRIGGEHVTNDISMGLQVPQATAERIKTFYGGVVATGVDDREMIEIGGETGDWEHDRRTVSRAELIGIMRPRVEEILEEGRARLDAAGVQHLPSQQIVLTGGGSQIPGLDGLASKILGQQVRLGRP
;
A
#
# COMPACT_ATOMS: atom_id res chain seq x y z
N ALA A 1 21.98 14.24 -23.95
CA ALA A 1 21.02 15.20 -23.40
C ALA A 1 20.01 14.39 -22.58
N CYS A 2 19.91 14.65 -21.29
CA CYS A 2 18.85 14.04 -20.48
C CYS A 2 17.59 14.86 -20.75
N ASP A 3 16.61 14.26 -21.41
CA ASP A 3 15.25 14.80 -21.43
C ASP A 3 14.62 14.52 -20.06
N VAL A 4 14.87 15.41 -19.10
CA VAL A 4 14.14 15.40 -17.83
C VAL A 4 12.81 16.10 -18.10
N PRO A 5 11.66 15.44 -17.94
CA PRO A 5 10.37 16.08 -18.10
C PRO A 5 10.25 17.28 -17.17
N ASP A 6 9.77 18.41 -17.69
CA ASP A 6 9.42 19.56 -16.87
C ASP A 6 8.12 19.24 -16.10
N TYR A 7 8.24 18.90 -14.82
CA TYR A 7 7.11 18.61 -13.95
C TYR A 7 6.44 19.86 -13.36
N GLY A 8 6.88 21.06 -13.78
CA GLY A 8 6.47 22.35 -13.21
C GLY A 8 7.12 22.64 -11.86
N ASP A 9 7.13 23.92 -11.47
CA ASP A 9 7.85 24.43 -10.29
C ASP A 9 7.42 23.87 -8.92
N ALA A 10 6.34 23.09 -8.86
CA ALA A 10 5.76 22.60 -7.60
C ALA A 10 6.12 21.14 -7.24
N ARG A 11 6.83 20.40 -8.10
CA ARG A 11 7.18 19.00 -7.85
C ARG A 11 8.67 18.80 -7.67
N GLU A 12 9.01 17.99 -6.67
CA GLU A 12 10.41 17.60 -6.38
C GLU A 12 10.61 16.11 -6.68
N VAL A 13 11.81 15.76 -7.15
CA VAL A 13 12.20 14.36 -7.38
C VAL A 13 12.58 13.73 -6.06
N LEU A 14 11.78 12.73 -5.61
CA LEU A 14 12.06 11.98 -4.40
C LEU A 14 13.00 10.80 -4.65
N HIS A 15 12.76 10.06 -5.73
CA HIS A 15 13.62 8.95 -6.17
C HIS A 15 13.91 9.07 -7.66
N ALA A 16 15.18 8.80 -8.03
CA ALA A 16 15.63 8.63 -9.41
C ALA A 16 16.50 7.37 -9.47
N GLN A 17 15.97 6.30 -10.05
CA GLN A 17 16.62 4.98 -10.07
C GLN A 17 16.78 4.50 -11.50
N PRO A 18 17.96 3.99 -11.90
CA PRO A 18 18.13 3.35 -13.19
C PRO A 18 17.35 2.01 -13.18
N VAL A 19 16.61 1.75 -14.25
CA VAL A 19 15.82 0.51 -14.38
C VAL A 19 16.30 -0.36 -15.55
N ASN A 20 17.00 0.24 -16.50
CA ASN A 20 17.53 -0.48 -17.65
C ASN A 20 18.73 0.26 -18.23
N PHE A 21 19.68 -0.48 -18.77
CA PHE A 21 20.86 0.07 -19.45
C PHE A 21 20.95 -0.49 -20.88
N ALA A 22 21.39 0.38 -21.78
CA ALA A 22 21.77 -0.01 -23.13
C ALA A 22 23.17 0.51 -23.46
N LEU A 23 24.02 -0.33 -24.00
CA LEU A 23 25.39 0.03 -24.43
C LEU A 23 25.52 -0.24 -25.92
N ASP A 24 25.68 0.83 -26.70
CA ASP A 24 25.59 0.85 -28.15
C ASP A 24 24.25 0.24 -28.62
N HIS A 25 24.27 -0.95 -29.22
CA HIS A 25 23.06 -1.66 -29.72
C HIS A 25 22.59 -2.78 -28.78
N ARG A 26 23.25 -2.98 -27.64
CA ARG A 26 22.91 -4.02 -26.66
C ARG A 26 21.98 -3.42 -25.59
N THR A 27 20.74 -3.86 -25.55
CA THR A 27 19.71 -3.44 -24.60
C THR A 27 19.52 -4.45 -23.47
N GLY A 28 18.88 -4.05 -22.38
CA GLY A 28 18.51 -4.94 -21.28
C GLY A 28 19.69 -5.36 -20.39
N LEU A 29 20.74 -4.54 -20.32
CA LEU A 29 21.86 -4.80 -19.42
C LEU A 29 21.45 -4.43 -17.98
N ASN A 30 21.77 -5.32 -17.04
CA ASN A 30 21.56 -5.03 -15.61
C ASN A 30 22.66 -4.13 -15.03
N ASP A 31 23.92 -4.36 -15.48
CA ASP A 31 25.05 -3.55 -15.04
C ASP A 31 26.02 -3.33 -16.22
N PRO A 32 26.20 -2.09 -16.69
CA PRO A 32 27.12 -1.76 -17.76
C PRO A 32 28.57 -1.61 -17.30
N ARG A 33 28.87 -1.61 -16.01
CA ARG A 33 30.22 -1.38 -15.48
C ARG A 33 31.20 -2.42 -15.96
N GLY A 34 32.38 -1.97 -16.36
CA GLY A 34 33.43 -2.85 -16.88
C GLY A 34 33.22 -3.30 -18.33
N GLN A 35 32.18 -2.85 -19.02
CA GLN A 35 31.97 -3.11 -20.44
C GLN A 35 32.49 -1.91 -21.27
N LEU A 36 33.04 -2.25 -22.45
CA LEU A 36 33.49 -1.24 -23.42
C LEU A 36 32.36 -0.91 -24.41
N GLY A 37 32.16 0.37 -24.68
CA GLY A 37 31.19 0.88 -25.65
C GLY A 37 31.38 2.38 -25.88
N ASN A 38 30.70 2.91 -26.89
CA ASN A 38 30.78 4.31 -27.29
C ASN A 38 29.60 5.16 -26.75
N GLU A 39 28.43 4.52 -26.61
CA GLU A 39 27.19 5.19 -26.19
C GLU A 39 26.49 4.36 -25.10
N LEU A 40 26.24 5.00 -23.96
CA LEU A 40 25.48 4.45 -22.85
C LEU A 40 24.14 5.16 -22.74
N ALA A 41 23.03 4.43 -22.92
CA ALA A 41 21.69 4.92 -22.62
C ALA A 41 21.20 4.26 -21.31
N VAL A 42 20.43 5.04 -20.55
CA VAL A 42 19.88 4.61 -19.26
C VAL A 42 18.43 5.01 -19.19
N ASP A 43 17.54 4.05 -18.94
CA ASP A 43 16.15 4.32 -18.61
C ASP A 43 16.05 4.55 -17.10
N MET A 44 15.46 5.67 -16.71
CA MET A 44 15.33 6.08 -15.32
C MET A 44 13.85 6.04 -14.88
N HIS A 45 13.58 5.36 -13.77
CA HIS A 45 12.32 5.54 -13.05
C HIS A 45 12.46 6.71 -12.08
N MET A 46 11.60 7.73 -12.25
CA MET A 46 11.59 8.91 -11.40
C MET A 46 10.25 9.01 -10.65
N LEU A 47 10.33 9.07 -9.32
CA LEU A 47 9.20 9.34 -8.45
C LEU A 47 9.24 10.79 -8.01
N THR A 48 8.21 11.55 -8.34
CA THR A 48 8.08 12.95 -7.97
C THR A 48 6.95 13.15 -6.97
N VAL A 49 7.11 14.12 -6.08
CA VAL A 49 6.17 14.46 -5.02
C VAL A 49 5.87 15.95 -5.01
N ASP A 50 4.81 16.34 -4.30
CA ASP A 50 4.49 17.74 -4.06
C ASP A 50 5.57 18.36 -3.16
N GLY A 51 6.26 19.38 -3.66
CA GLY A 51 7.33 20.07 -2.92
C GLY A 51 6.84 20.74 -1.65
N VAL A 52 5.61 21.28 -1.64
CA VAL A 52 5.03 21.91 -0.44
C VAL A 52 4.81 20.88 0.67
N ALA A 53 4.35 19.66 0.32
CA ALA A 53 4.19 18.59 1.30
C ALA A 53 5.52 18.17 1.93
N ILE A 54 6.58 18.06 1.11
CA ILE A 54 7.94 17.75 1.58
C ILE A 54 8.48 18.86 2.50
N GLN A 55 8.33 20.12 2.11
CA GLN A 55 8.78 21.26 2.90
C GLN A 55 8.06 21.35 4.24
N ASN A 56 6.73 21.08 4.26
CA ASN A 56 5.97 21.03 5.50
C ASN A 56 6.45 19.93 6.42
N LEU A 57 6.72 18.73 5.90
CA LEU A 57 7.28 17.62 6.67
C LEU A 57 8.66 17.97 7.24
N ALA A 58 9.55 18.49 6.41
CA ALA A 58 10.88 18.93 6.83
C ALA A 58 10.81 20.02 7.90
N HIS A 59 9.87 20.96 7.76
CA HIS A 59 9.65 22.00 8.76
C HIS A 59 9.16 21.44 10.11
N CYS A 60 8.25 20.47 10.09
CA CYS A 60 7.81 19.79 11.31
C CYS A 60 8.98 19.09 12.03
N ILE A 61 9.83 18.37 11.28
CA ILE A 61 11.01 17.69 11.84
C ILE A 61 11.97 18.71 12.46
N LYS A 62 12.26 19.80 11.75
CA LYS A 62 13.14 20.88 12.23
C LYS A 62 12.62 21.54 13.51
N ARG A 63 11.30 21.67 13.68
CA ARG A 63 10.69 22.21 14.91
C ARG A 63 10.86 21.29 16.13
N CYS A 64 11.23 20.04 15.92
CA CYS A 64 11.59 19.10 16.98
C CYS A 64 13.11 19.09 17.27
N ASP A 65 13.88 20.07 16.77
CA ASP A 65 15.34 20.16 16.85
C ASP A 65 16.05 18.93 16.25
N LEU A 66 15.45 18.33 15.20
CA LEU A 66 16.01 17.21 14.45
C LEU A 66 16.42 17.64 13.05
N GLU A 67 17.44 16.98 12.52
CA GLU A 67 17.87 17.15 11.13
C GLU A 67 17.25 16.04 10.25
N LEU A 68 16.76 16.43 9.07
CA LEU A 68 16.25 15.49 8.09
C LEU A 68 17.42 14.87 7.33
N ALA A 69 17.72 13.59 7.56
CA ALA A 69 18.79 12.86 6.90
C ALA A 69 18.43 12.42 5.47
N GLY A 70 17.15 12.17 5.21
CA GLY A 70 16.66 11.74 3.91
C GLY A 70 15.17 11.45 3.92
N LEU A 71 14.60 11.29 2.73
CA LEU A 71 13.19 10.94 2.51
C LEU A 71 13.09 9.73 1.58
N ALA A 72 12.12 8.88 1.85
CA ALA A 72 11.79 7.76 0.98
C ALA A 72 10.27 7.59 0.88
N SER A 73 9.80 7.15 -0.28
CA SER A 73 8.39 6.77 -0.47
C SER A 73 8.05 5.53 0.36
N SER A 74 6.94 5.56 1.09
CA SER A 74 6.46 4.38 1.84
C SER A 74 6.27 3.18 0.91
N ALA A 75 5.68 3.35 -0.27
CA ALA A 75 5.49 2.28 -1.23
C ALA A 75 6.83 1.61 -1.64
N TYR A 76 7.89 2.39 -1.83
CA TYR A 76 9.23 1.87 -2.14
C TYR A 76 9.82 1.08 -0.97
N VAL A 77 9.79 1.67 0.22
CA VAL A 77 10.36 1.04 1.43
C VAL A 77 9.59 -0.23 1.80
N SER A 78 8.27 -0.20 1.74
CA SER A 78 7.41 -1.36 2.00
C SER A 78 7.69 -2.50 1.01
N GLY A 79 7.89 -2.17 -0.27
CA GLY A 79 8.28 -3.14 -1.29
C GLY A 79 9.62 -3.80 -0.99
N ILE A 80 10.65 -3.01 -0.65
CA ILE A 80 11.98 -3.55 -0.30
C ILE A 80 11.91 -4.43 0.95
N SER A 81 11.11 -4.06 1.96
CA SER A 81 11.07 -4.80 3.22
C SER A 81 10.21 -6.08 3.15
N ALA A 82 9.16 -6.09 2.33
CA ALA A 82 8.18 -7.18 2.28
C ALA A 82 8.43 -8.20 1.16
N LEU A 83 9.11 -7.80 0.07
CA LEU A 83 9.47 -8.68 -1.05
C LEU A 83 10.81 -9.37 -0.79
N VAL A 84 10.87 -10.68 -0.99
CA VAL A 84 12.13 -11.40 -0.98
C VAL A 84 12.92 -11.17 -2.28
N GLU A 85 14.23 -11.46 -2.26
CA GLU A 85 15.11 -11.19 -3.41
C GLU A 85 14.63 -11.80 -4.72
N ASP A 86 14.16 -13.04 -4.68
CA ASP A 86 13.68 -13.75 -5.87
C ASP A 86 12.42 -13.09 -6.44
N GLU A 87 11.53 -12.57 -5.59
CA GLU A 87 10.34 -11.84 -6.02
C GLU A 87 10.71 -10.51 -6.68
N GLN A 88 11.67 -9.79 -6.09
CA GLN A 88 12.18 -8.55 -6.68
C GLN A 88 12.87 -8.80 -8.03
N GLU A 89 13.57 -9.93 -8.18
CA GLU A 89 14.25 -10.30 -9.42
C GLU A 89 13.26 -10.71 -10.51
N LEU A 90 12.34 -11.64 -10.19
CA LEU A 90 11.39 -12.21 -11.16
C LEU A 90 10.24 -11.27 -11.52
N GLY A 91 9.98 -10.31 -10.67
CA GLY A 91 8.90 -9.34 -10.82
C GLY A 91 7.72 -9.62 -9.89
N ALA A 92 7.46 -8.71 -8.96
CA ALA A 92 6.32 -8.79 -8.05
C ALA A 92 5.79 -7.39 -7.73
N ALA A 93 4.51 -7.34 -7.34
CA ALA A 93 3.89 -6.14 -6.81
C ALA A 93 3.77 -6.21 -5.28
N CYS A 94 3.92 -5.07 -4.63
CA CYS A 94 3.65 -4.92 -3.20
C CYS A 94 2.54 -3.90 -3.01
N ILE A 95 1.55 -4.22 -2.18
CA ILE A 95 0.50 -3.31 -1.74
C ILE A 95 0.61 -3.16 -0.23
N ASP A 96 0.95 -1.95 0.20
CA ASP A 96 1.03 -1.56 1.62
C ASP A 96 -0.30 -0.94 2.07
N LEU A 97 -1.09 -1.69 2.81
CA LEU A 97 -2.39 -1.28 3.33
C LEU A 97 -2.20 -0.49 4.64
N GLY A 98 -1.93 0.79 4.50
CA GLY A 98 -1.75 1.74 5.59
C GLY A 98 -3.08 2.23 6.19
N GLY A 99 -2.98 3.19 7.14
CA GLY A 99 -4.15 3.82 7.77
C GLY A 99 -4.89 4.75 6.82
N GLY A 100 -4.24 5.77 6.30
CA GLY A 100 -4.84 6.79 5.43
C GLY A 100 -4.80 6.46 3.94
N SER A 101 -3.92 5.58 3.50
CA SER A 101 -3.70 5.24 2.10
C SER A 101 -3.17 3.82 1.91
N ALA A 102 -3.33 3.28 0.70
CA ALA A 102 -2.65 2.07 0.27
C ALA A 102 -1.55 2.43 -0.74
N GLY A 103 -0.30 2.11 -0.41
CA GLY A 103 0.86 2.31 -1.28
C GLY A 103 1.04 1.10 -2.21
N ILE A 104 1.39 1.36 -3.46
CA ILE A 104 1.59 0.31 -4.48
C ILE A 104 2.97 0.49 -5.07
N SER A 105 3.74 -0.59 -5.14
CA SER A 105 5.03 -0.62 -5.84
C SER A 105 5.20 -1.90 -6.63
N VAL A 106 5.91 -1.82 -7.74
CA VAL A 106 6.20 -2.95 -8.62
C VAL A 106 7.69 -3.03 -8.84
N PHE A 107 8.25 -4.21 -8.65
CA PHE A 107 9.67 -4.49 -8.81
C PHE A 107 9.89 -5.52 -9.93
N ILE A 108 10.97 -5.34 -10.67
CA ILE A 108 11.50 -6.28 -11.65
C ILE A 108 13.03 -6.14 -11.68
N LYS A 109 13.77 -7.24 -11.75
CA LYS A 109 15.24 -7.24 -11.75
C LYS A 109 15.83 -6.40 -10.62
N LYS A 110 15.20 -6.46 -9.43
CA LYS A 110 15.54 -5.69 -8.21
C LYS A 110 15.37 -4.17 -8.34
N HIS A 111 14.75 -3.68 -9.40
CA HIS A 111 14.47 -2.25 -9.59
C HIS A 111 12.98 -1.97 -9.44
N MET A 112 12.65 -0.89 -8.75
CA MET A 112 11.27 -0.39 -8.74
C MET A 112 10.97 0.24 -10.10
N ILE A 113 9.97 -0.29 -10.80
CA ILE A 113 9.55 0.17 -12.11
C ILE A 113 8.25 0.97 -12.08
N TYR A 114 7.51 0.89 -10.98
CA TYR A 114 6.26 1.60 -10.79
C TYR A 114 6.01 1.86 -9.31
N ALA A 115 5.46 3.01 -8.99
CA ALA A 115 4.94 3.35 -7.68
C ALA A 115 3.73 4.27 -7.80
N ASP A 116 2.69 3.99 -7.02
CA ASP A 116 1.48 4.81 -6.91
C ASP A 116 0.87 4.66 -5.52
N SER A 117 -0.20 5.38 -5.25
CA SER A 117 -0.96 5.26 -4.02
C SER A 117 -2.45 5.49 -4.23
N VAL A 118 -3.25 4.72 -3.52
CA VAL A 118 -4.69 4.93 -3.38
C VAL A 118 -4.94 5.70 -2.09
N ARG A 119 -5.71 6.78 -2.15
CA ARG A 119 -5.99 7.64 -0.97
C ARG A 119 -7.11 7.08 -0.09
N ILE A 120 -7.15 5.76 0.05
CA ILE A 120 -8.10 5.04 0.91
C ILE A 120 -7.29 4.00 1.68
N GLY A 121 -7.54 3.86 2.99
CA GLY A 121 -6.83 2.94 3.85
C GLY A 121 -7.67 2.49 5.05
N GLY A 122 -7.04 1.89 6.04
CA GLY A 122 -7.69 1.29 7.20
C GLY A 122 -8.53 2.24 8.06
N GLU A 123 -8.21 3.54 8.08
CA GLU A 123 -9.00 4.57 8.77
C GLU A 123 -10.37 4.78 8.12
N HIS A 124 -10.48 4.61 6.81
CA HIS A 124 -11.77 4.69 6.11
C HIS A 124 -12.68 3.53 6.52
N VAL A 125 -12.11 2.32 6.73
CA VAL A 125 -12.85 1.19 7.29
C VAL A 125 -13.31 1.49 8.72
N THR A 126 -12.46 2.12 9.54
CA THR A 126 -12.82 2.55 10.90
C THR A 126 -13.93 3.58 10.88
N ASN A 127 -13.89 4.53 9.96
CA ASN A 127 -14.94 5.54 9.76
C ASN A 127 -16.28 4.89 9.39
N ASP A 128 -16.27 3.91 8.49
CA ASP A 128 -17.49 3.20 8.09
C ASP A 128 -18.09 2.43 9.26
N ILE A 129 -17.26 1.78 10.08
CA ILE A 129 -17.71 1.12 11.32
C ILE A 129 -18.29 2.13 12.30
N SER A 130 -17.59 3.26 12.52
CA SER A 130 -18.03 4.33 13.41
C SER A 130 -19.40 4.87 13.01
N MET A 131 -19.62 5.13 11.73
CA MET A 131 -20.91 5.58 11.20
C MET A 131 -21.97 4.50 11.20
N GLY A 132 -21.65 3.31 10.74
CA GLY A 132 -22.59 2.18 10.64
C GLY A 132 -23.09 1.71 12.00
N LEU A 133 -22.21 1.62 12.98
CA LEU A 133 -22.53 1.23 14.33
C LEU A 133 -22.83 2.41 15.28
N GLN A 134 -22.68 3.67 14.83
CA GLN A 134 -22.86 4.87 15.63
C GLN A 134 -22.05 4.82 16.93
N VAL A 135 -20.76 4.53 16.84
CA VAL A 135 -19.81 4.45 17.96
C VAL A 135 -18.66 5.44 17.76
N PRO A 136 -17.98 5.86 18.84
CA PRO A 136 -16.77 6.68 18.70
C PRO A 136 -15.69 5.98 17.88
N GLN A 137 -14.83 6.77 17.22
CA GLN A 137 -13.72 6.28 16.38
C GLN A 137 -12.80 5.30 17.13
N ALA A 138 -12.48 5.59 18.38
CA ALA A 138 -11.63 4.71 19.20
C ALA A 138 -12.26 3.34 19.41
N THR A 139 -13.59 3.31 19.65
CA THR A 139 -14.36 2.07 19.77
C THR A 139 -14.41 1.32 18.45
N ALA A 140 -14.66 2.02 17.34
CA ALA A 140 -14.67 1.44 16.00
C ALA A 140 -13.31 0.80 15.65
N GLU A 141 -12.20 1.48 15.96
CA GLU A 141 -10.85 0.94 15.74
C GLU A 141 -10.58 -0.31 16.58
N ARG A 142 -11.00 -0.30 17.84
CA ARG A 142 -10.90 -1.46 18.72
C ARG A 142 -11.70 -2.64 18.18
N ILE A 143 -12.95 -2.41 17.76
CA ILE A 143 -13.84 -3.45 17.20
C ILE A 143 -13.26 -4.00 15.90
N LYS A 144 -12.78 -3.14 15.00
CA LYS A 144 -12.10 -3.54 13.76
C LYS A 144 -10.92 -4.47 14.04
N THR A 145 -10.09 -4.10 15.01
CA THR A 145 -8.85 -4.82 15.31
C THR A 145 -9.10 -6.19 15.95
N PHE A 146 -10.06 -6.29 16.88
CA PHE A 146 -10.28 -7.51 17.64
C PHE A 146 -11.28 -8.48 16.98
N TYR A 147 -12.27 -7.96 16.28
CA TYR A 147 -13.40 -8.75 15.75
C TYR A 147 -13.54 -8.66 14.23
N GLY A 148 -12.77 -7.77 13.59
CA GLY A 148 -12.89 -7.51 12.16
C GLY A 148 -12.61 -8.74 11.29
N GLY A 149 -13.08 -8.66 10.05
CA GLY A 149 -12.86 -9.67 9.01
C GLY A 149 -13.52 -9.24 7.72
N VAL A 150 -13.26 -9.99 6.64
CA VAL A 150 -13.86 -9.74 5.32
C VAL A 150 -14.62 -10.95 4.76
N VAL A 151 -14.58 -12.07 5.46
CA VAL A 151 -15.31 -13.30 5.09
C VAL A 151 -16.25 -13.67 6.22
N ALA A 152 -17.55 -13.59 5.96
CA ALA A 152 -18.57 -14.03 6.90
C ALA A 152 -18.81 -15.54 6.75
N THR A 153 -18.96 -16.22 7.88
CA THR A 153 -19.33 -17.64 7.97
C THR A 153 -20.63 -17.76 8.77
N GLY A 154 -21.32 -18.88 8.69
CA GLY A 154 -22.56 -19.09 9.46
C GLY A 154 -22.39 -19.10 11.00
N VAL A 155 -21.17 -19.07 11.49
CA VAL A 155 -20.85 -18.90 12.91
C VAL A 155 -20.89 -17.43 13.31
N ASP A 156 -20.49 -16.54 12.41
CA ASP A 156 -20.37 -15.09 12.68
C ASP A 156 -21.74 -14.43 12.96
N ASP A 157 -22.84 -15.01 12.48
CA ASP A 157 -24.21 -14.57 12.81
C ASP A 157 -24.55 -14.74 14.30
N ARG A 158 -23.89 -15.69 14.97
CA ARG A 158 -24.12 -16.04 16.39
C ARG A 158 -23.07 -15.42 17.31
N GLU A 159 -21.97 -14.96 16.78
CA GLU A 159 -20.93 -14.27 17.54
C GLU A 159 -21.36 -12.83 17.77
N MET A 160 -21.75 -12.53 19.02
CA MET A 160 -22.21 -11.19 19.41
C MET A 160 -21.09 -10.39 20.05
N ILE A 161 -20.90 -9.18 19.53
CA ILE A 161 -19.88 -8.23 19.98
C ILE A 161 -20.57 -7.18 20.83
N GLU A 162 -20.11 -6.98 22.06
CA GLU A 162 -20.60 -5.92 22.92
C GLU A 162 -19.99 -4.57 22.50
N ILE A 163 -20.83 -3.59 22.24
CA ILE A 163 -20.46 -2.21 21.89
C ILE A 163 -21.17 -1.23 22.84
N GLY A 164 -20.48 -0.13 23.18
CA GLY A 164 -20.99 0.86 24.13
C GLY A 164 -20.38 0.77 25.52
N GLY A 165 -20.86 1.59 26.44
CA GLY A 165 -20.38 1.65 27.83
C GLY A 165 -19.22 2.60 28.10
N GLU A 166 -18.83 3.43 27.14
CA GLU A 166 -17.72 4.39 27.29
C GLU A 166 -18.13 5.74 27.87
N THR A 167 -19.43 6.07 27.89
CA THR A 167 -19.95 7.36 28.40
C THR A 167 -20.23 7.40 29.89
N GLY A 168 -19.95 6.31 30.62
CA GLY A 168 -20.18 6.23 32.07
C GLY A 168 -21.60 5.84 32.48
N ASP A 169 -22.53 5.76 31.54
CA ASP A 169 -23.92 5.30 31.79
C ASP A 169 -24.05 3.84 31.35
N TRP A 170 -23.44 2.95 32.13
CA TRP A 170 -23.21 1.54 31.85
C TRP A 170 -24.48 0.71 31.59
N GLU A 171 -25.64 1.15 31.99
CA GLU A 171 -26.88 0.37 31.91
C GLU A 171 -27.68 0.67 30.64
N HIS A 172 -27.55 1.86 30.07
CA HIS A 172 -28.40 2.29 28.94
C HIS A 172 -27.74 2.29 27.58
N ASP A 173 -26.39 2.18 27.54
CA ASP A 173 -25.61 2.32 26.29
C ASP A 173 -25.03 0.99 25.76
N ARG A 174 -25.29 -0.12 26.46
CA ARG A 174 -24.82 -1.45 25.99
C ARG A 174 -25.75 -2.00 24.94
N ARG A 175 -25.20 -2.23 23.78
CA ARG A 175 -25.85 -2.95 22.71
C ARG A 175 -24.90 -4.00 22.14
N THR A 176 -25.47 -4.98 21.47
CA THR A 176 -24.69 -6.02 20.79
C THR A 176 -24.94 -5.97 19.31
N VAL A 177 -23.91 -6.24 18.53
CA VAL A 177 -23.97 -6.46 17.07
C VAL A 177 -23.41 -7.81 16.75
N SER A 178 -23.90 -8.46 15.69
CA SER A 178 -23.28 -9.69 15.24
C SER A 178 -21.96 -9.40 14.51
N ARG A 179 -21.04 -10.35 14.58
CA ARG A 179 -19.79 -10.24 13.81
C ARG A 179 -20.08 -10.21 12.31
N ALA A 180 -21.12 -10.89 11.84
CA ALA A 180 -21.54 -10.84 10.44
C ALA A 180 -21.95 -9.42 10.00
N GLU A 181 -22.64 -8.66 10.86
CA GLU A 181 -23.00 -7.27 10.60
C GLU A 181 -21.72 -6.38 10.50
N LEU A 182 -20.78 -6.55 11.41
CA LEU A 182 -19.48 -5.87 11.36
C LEU A 182 -18.74 -6.16 10.04
N ILE A 183 -18.65 -7.43 9.63
CA ILE A 183 -18.04 -7.84 8.37
C ILE A 183 -18.78 -7.21 7.18
N GLY A 184 -20.11 -7.15 7.24
CA GLY A 184 -20.95 -6.51 6.23
C GLY A 184 -20.64 -5.01 6.04
N ILE A 185 -20.25 -4.31 7.11
CA ILE A 185 -19.83 -2.90 7.05
C ILE A 185 -18.39 -2.79 6.50
N MET A 186 -17.48 -3.64 6.94
CA MET A 186 -16.05 -3.53 6.59
C MET A 186 -15.75 -3.95 5.15
N ARG A 187 -16.37 -5.03 4.71
CA ARG A 187 -16.04 -5.70 3.45
C ARG A 187 -16.15 -4.79 2.21
N PRO A 188 -17.22 -4.00 2.02
CA PRO A 188 -17.32 -3.13 0.83
C PRO A 188 -16.16 -2.14 0.71
N ARG A 189 -15.72 -1.57 1.84
CA ARG A 189 -14.57 -0.64 1.85
C ARG A 189 -13.26 -1.34 1.53
N VAL A 190 -13.07 -2.54 2.05
CA VAL A 190 -11.87 -3.35 1.73
C VAL A 190 -11.88 -3.77 0.26
N GLU A 191 -13.03 -4.14 -0.28
CA GLU A 191 -13.20 -4.44 -1.72
C GLU A 191 -12.83 -3.22 -2.57
N GLU A 192 -13.32 -2.03 -2.23
CA GLU A 192 -12.99 -0.77 -2.92
C GLU A 192 -11.48 -0.50 -2.93
N ILE A 193 -10.79 -0.67 -1.77
CA ILE A 193 -9.33 -0.49 -1.71
C ILE A 193 -8.61 -1.45 -2.66
N LEU A 194 -9.04 -2.71 -2.70
CA LEU A 194 -8.43 -3.74 -3.56
C LEU A 194 -8.74 -3.51 -5.04
N GLU A 195 -9.95 -3.07 -5.38
CA GLU A 195 -10.34 -2.76 -6.76
C GLU A 195 -9.59 -1.54 -7.30
N GLU A 196 -9.45 -0.49 -6.51
CA GLU A 196 -8.61 0.67 -6.85
C GLU A 196 -7.13 0.25 -6.99
N GLY A 197 -6.65 -0.62 -6.09
CA GLY A 197 -5.31 -1.20 -6.19
C GLY A 197 -5.13 -1.99 -7.48
N ARG A 198 -6.10 -2.81 -7.86
CA ARG A 198 -6.11 -3.56 -9.12
C ARG A 198 -6.05 -2.62 -10.33
N ALA A 199 -6.87 -1.57 -10.35
CA ALA A 199 -6.87 -0.61 -11.45
C ALA A 199 -5.48 0.05 -11.66
N ARG A 200 -4.74 0.34 -10.56
CA ARG A 200 -3.37 0.86 -10.62
C ARG A 200 -2.37 -0.18 -11.13
N LEU A 201 -2.48 -1.43 -10.68
CA LEU A 201 -1.64 -2.52 -11.14
C LEU A 201 -1.88 -2.86 -12.62
N ASP A 202 -3.14 -2.81 -13.07
CA ASP A 202 -3.50 -3.01 -14.48
C ASP A 202 -2.91 -1.90 -15.35
N ALA A 203 -2.98 -0.64 -14.89
CA ALA A 203 -2.35 0.49 -15.56
C ALA A 203 -0.81 0.38 -15.61
N ALA A 204 -0.20 -0.24 -14.61
CA ALA A 204 1.24 -0.54 -14.57
C ALA A 204 1.65 -1.74 -15.44
N GLY A 205 0.71 -2.49 -16.00
CA GLY A 205 0.99 -3.68 -16.81
C GLY A 205 1.45 -4.91 -16.02
N VAL A 206 1.10 -4.98 -14.74
CA VAL A 206 1.54 -6.07 -13.82
C VAL A 206 1.07 -7.45 -14.28
N GLN A 207 -0.04 -7.54 -14.99
CA GLN A 207 -0.53 -8.79 -15.59
C GLN A 207 0.48 -9.46 -16.55
N HIS A 208 1.48 -8.72 -16.99
CA HIS A 208 2.56 -9.22 -17.88
C HIS A 208 3.82 -9.64 -17.11
N LEU A 209 3.82 -9.52 -15.78
CA LEU A 209 4.95 -9.97 -14.96
C LEU A 209 5.06 -11.49 -14.94
N PRO A 210 6.27 -12.04 -15.00
CA PRO A 210 6.46 -13.50 -15.03
C PRO A 210 5.94 -14.21 -13.79
N SER A 211 6.11 -13.64 -12.61
CA SER A 211 5.72 -14.26 -11.33
C SER A 211 4.24 -14.12 -11.00
N GLN A 212 3.57 -13.10 -11.53
CA GLN A 212 2.17 -12.75 -11.20
C GLN A 212 1.86 -12.80 -9.70
N GLN A 213 2.83 -12.41 -8.87
CA GLN A 213 2.71 -12.46 -7.42
C GLN A 213 2.48 -11.06 -6.83
N ILE A 214 1.53 -10.98 -5.90
CA ILE A 214 1.25 -9.77 -5.14
C ILE A 214 1.49 -10.04 -3.66
N VAL A 215 2.20 -9.13 -3.02
CA VAL A 215 2.47 -9.17 -1.59
C VAL A 215 1.70 -8.06 -0.91
N LEU A 216 0.86 -8.41 0.08
CA LEU A 216 0.17 -7.45 0.92
C LEU A 216 0.95 -7.25 2.20
N THR A 217 1.16 -6.00 2.59
CA THR A 217 1.81 -5.61 3.85
C THR A 217 1.05 -4.46 4.50
N GLY A 218 1.58 -3.93 5.58
CA GLY A 218 0.93 -2.87 6.37
C GLY A 218 -0.11 -3.40 7.36
N GLY A 219 -0.57 -2.52 8.26
CA GLY A 219 -1.50 -2.89 9.33
C GLY A 219 -2.84 -3.43 8.81
N GLY A 220 -3.35 -2.87 7.69
CA GLY A 220 -4.59 -3.32 7.05
C GLY A 220 -4.52 -4.75 6.49
N SER A 221 -3.32 -5.25 6.17
CA SER A 221 -3.13 -6.61 5.66
C SER A 221 -3.44 -7.70 6.69
N GLN A 222 -3.52 -7.34 7.97
CA GLN A 222 -3.78 -8.27 9.07
C GLN A 222 -5.28 -8.58 9.25
N ILE A 223 -6.17 -7.96 8.47
CA ILE A 223 -7.62 -8.25 8.52
C ILE A 223 -7.86 -9.71 8.13
N PRO A 224 -8.52 -10.52 8.99
CA PRO A 224 -8.79 -11.94 8.72
C PRO A 224 -9.54 -12.17 7.41
N GLY A 225 -9.03 -13.09 6.58
CA GLY A 225 -9.61 -13.47 5.29
C GLY A 225 -9.28 -12.52 4.12
N LEU A 226 -8.45 -11.50 4.37
CA LEU A 226 -8.08 -10.52 3.34
C LEU A 226 -7.29 -11.15 2.19
N ASP A 227 -6.38 -12.06 2.47
CA ASP A 227 -5.56 -12.78 1.48
C ASP A 227 -6.43 -13.50 0.44
N GLY A 228 -7.43 -14.22 0.91
CA GLY A 228 -8.38 -14.93 0.04
C GLY A 228 -9.28 -13.97 -0.78
N LEU A 229 -9.73 -12.87 -0.18
CA LEU A 229 -10.50 -11.83 -0.88
C LEU A 229 -9.64 -11.13 -1.93
N ALA A 230 -8.44 -10.74 -1.55
CA ALA A 230 -7.49 -10.07 -2.44
C ALA A 230 -7.12 -10.95 -3.64
N SER A 231 -6.85 -12.24 -3.42
CA SER A 231 -6.57 -13.16 -4.53
C SER A 231 -7.70 -13.25 -5.55
N LYS A 232 -8.96 -13.17 -5.08
CA LYS A 232 -10.13 -13.15 -5.97
C LYS A 232 -10.26 -11.85 -6.75
N ILE A 233 -10.09 -10.71 -6.08
CA ILE A 233 -10.25 -9.39 -6.70
C ILE A 233 -9.09 -9.10 -7.64
N LEU A 234 -7.85 -9.32 -7.19
CA LEU A 234 -6.65 -9.02 -7.98
C LEU A 234 -6.40 -10.05 -9.10
N GLY A 235 -7.02 -11.23 -9.02
CA GLY A 235 -6.89 -12.29 -10.02
C GLY A 235 -5.48 -12.91 -10.08
N GLN A 236 -4.70 -12.77 -9.02
CA GLN A 236 -3.32 -13.23 -8.92
C GLN A 236 -3.05 -13.92 -7.58
N GLN A 237 -1.90 -14.58 -7.46
CA GLN A 237 -1.50 -15.16 -6.18
C GLN A 237 -1.13 -14.04 -5.20
N VAL A 238 -1.72 -14.10 -4.02
CA VAL A 238 -1.49 -13.14 -2.95
C VAL A 238 -0.88 -13.84 -1.74
N ARG A 239 0.17 -13.24 -1.18
CA ARG A 239 0.69 -13.61 0.14
C ARG A 239 0.78 -12.41 1.07
N LEU A 240 0.79 -12.67 2.35
CA LEU A 240 1.07 -11.64 3.36
C LEU A 240 2.59 -11.48 3.51
N GLY A 241 3.08 -10.26 3.36
CA GLY A 241 4.46 -9.86 3.63
C GLY A 241 4.63 -9.48 5.08
N ARG A 242 5.73 -9.90 5.67
CA ARG A 242 6.19 -9.45 6.99
C ARG A 242 7.51 -8.74 6.78
N PRO A 243 7.65 -7.48 7.21
CA PRO A 243 8.92 -6.77 7.18
C PRO A 243 9.92 -7.36 8.15
#